data_93b6b341819b1422e8046b4d7a39a173
#
_entry.id   93b6b341819b1422e8046b4d7a39a173
#
_cell.length_a   1.000
_cell.length_b   1.000
_cell.length_c   1.000
_cell.angle_alpha   90.00
_cell.angle_beta   90.00
_cell.angle_gamma   90.00
#
_symmetry.space_group_name_H-M   'P 1'
#
loop_
_entity.id
_entity.type
_entity.pdbx_description
1 polymer ?
#
loop_
_entity_poly.entity_id
_entity_poly.type
_entity_poly.pdbx_seq_one_letter_code
_entity_poly.pdbx_strand_id
1 'polypeptide(L)'
;MKKLMYIGMIATASLAFTACNSEGKDAKETSDSLNEAKDTSSNTAETGGMAAPQDDAEFATAAATSGMAEVEFGKLALEKSTNAQIKEFANMMVNDHGKANAELEKLAMAKNITLPATLDEKHKEKQADLTKATGTDFDKKYVDAMVEGHEMTLDLMQKEAKDGKDADLKAFAGKTSTTVEAHLNMIKKIQDSMKNK
;
A
#
# COMPACT_ATOMS: atom_id res chain seq x y z
N MET A 1 -2.56 15.39 77.13
CA MET A 1 -3.25 15.24 75.86
C MET A 1 -2.22 15.28 74.76
N LYS A 2 -1.72 14.10 74.35
CA LYS A 2 -0.65 13.98 73.31
C LYS A 2 -1.31 13.74 71.91
N LYS A 3 -1.15 14.67 70.99
CA LYS A 3 -1.59 14.49 69.59
C LYS A 3 -0.51 13.77 68.82
N LEU A 4 -0.82 12.55 68.35
CA LEU A 4 0.03 11.83 67.40
C LEU A 4 -0.25 12.41 65.99
N MET A 5 0.80 12.91 65.32
CA MET A 5 0.78 13.25 63.91
C MET A 5 1.27 12.02 63.13
N TYR A 6 0.37 11.45 62.31
CA TYR A 6 0.74 10.46 61.29
C TYR A 6 1.20 11.19 60.03
N ILE A 7 2.49 11.06 59.71
CA ILE A 7 3.05 11.49 58.44
C ILE A 7 2.85 10.36 57.44
N GLY A 8 1.89 10.54 56.52
CA GLY A 8 1.69 9.63 55.42
C GLY A 8 2.77 9.83 54.33
N MET A 9 3.58 8.81 54.14
CA MET A 9 4.59 8.76 53.09
C MET A 9 3.95 8.35 51.78
N ILE A 10 3.71 9.31 50.88
CA ILE A 10 3.20 9.03 49.51
C ILE A 10 4.40 8.60 48.68
N ALA A 11 4.49 7.33 48.37
CA ALA A 11 5.45 6.81 47.41
C ALA A 11 4.90 7.08 45.99
N THR A 12 5.45 8.07 45.30
CA THR A 12 5.20 8.32 43.90
C THR A 12 6.00 7.31 43.08
N ALA A 13 5.31 6.27 42.58
CA ALA A 13 5.88 5.38 41.60
C ALA A 13 5.98 6.13 40.25
N SER A 14 7.17 6.58 39.89
CA SER A 14 7.49 7.13 38.58
C SER A 14 7.52 5.98 37.57
N LEU A 15 6.46 5.80 36.83
CA LEU A 15 6.45 4.95 35.60
C LEU A 15 7.35 5.65 34.57
N ALA A 16 8.59 5.21 34.47
CA ALA A 16 9.44 5.53 33.34
C ALA A 16 8.86 4.83 32.11
N PHE A 17 8.13 5.56 31.28
CA PHE A 17 7.87 5.15 29.90
C PHE A 17 9.23 5.20 29.19
N THR A 18 9.87 4.04 29.06
CA THR A 18 10.90 3.87 28.06
C THR A 18 10.19 4.01 26.72
N ALA A 19 10.25 5.21 26.12
CA ALA A 19 10.00 5.37 24.71
C ALA A 19 11.06 4.51 24.00
N CYS A 20 10.69 3.29 23.60
CA CYS A 20 11.43 2.58 22.58
C CYS A 20 11.47 3.51 21.38
N ASN A 21 12.65 3.98 21.04
CA ASN A 21 12.95 4.62 19.77
C ASN A 21 12.78 3.53 18.70
N SER A 22 11.55 3.25 18.28
CA SER A 22 11.27 2.53 17.05
C SER A 22 11.68 3.50 15.96
N GLU A 23 12.85 3.31 15.36
CA GLU A 23 13.05 3.75 13.97
C GLU A 23 11.77 3.30 13.25
N GLY A 24 10.96 4.28 12.84
CA GLY A 24 9.56 4.01 12.48
C GLY A 24 9.53 3.06 11.31
N LYS A 25 9.09 1.83 11.53
CA LYS A 25 8.72 0.92 10.45
C LYS A 25 7.73 1.66 9.57
N ASP A 26 7.87 1.56 8.27
CA ASP A 26 6.90 2.14 7.36
C ASP A 26 5.53 1.43 7.48
N ALA A 27 4.52 1.98 6.81
CA ALA A 27 3.17 1.46 6.94
C ALA A 27 3.05 0.02 6.43
N LYS A 28 3.79 -0.34 5.36
CA LYS A 28 3.80 -1.69 4.83
C LYS A 28 4.51 -2.66 5.77
N GLU A 29 5.72 -2.33 6.24
CA GLU A 29 6.48 -3.15 7.19
C GLU A 29 5.72 -3.39 8.49
N THR A 30 4.97 -2.38 8.96
CA THR A 30 4.10 -2.52 10.13
C THR A 30 3.01 -3.54 9.89
N SER A 31 2.32 -3.47 8.74
CA SER A 31 1.26 -4.40 8.37
C SER A 31 1.78 -5.82 8.18
N ASP A 32 2.93 -5.98 7.51
CA ASP A 32 3.59 -7.28 7.33
C ASP A 32 3.93 -7.93 8.68
N SER A 33 4.50 -7.16 9.62
CA SER A 33 4.82 -7.65 10.96
C SER A 33 3.56 -8.07 11.75
N LEU A 34 2.44 -7.35 11.59
CA LEU A 34 1.17 -7.72 12.21
C LEU A 34 0.59 -9.00 11.60
N ASN A 35 0.72 -9.19 10.29
CA ASN A 35 0.25 -10.39 9.61
C ASN A 35 1.11 -11.61 9.97
N GLU A 36 2.43 -11.46 10.03
CA GLU A 36 3.35 -12.51 10.49
C GLU A 36 3.01 -12.99 11.91
N ALA A 37 2.71 -12.06 12.83
CA ALA A 37 2.31 -12.40 14.18
C ALA A 37 1.00 -13.20 14.23
N LYS A 38 0.09 -13.03 13.26
CA LYS A 38 -1.15 -13.81 13.17
C LYS A 38 -0.92 -15.21 12.62
N ASP A 39 0.00 -15.39 11.67
CA ASP A 39 0.33 -16.70 11.08
C ASP A 39 1.04 -17.60 12.10
N THR A 40 1.94 -17.07 12.91
CA THR A 40 2.65 -17.81 13.95
C THR A 40 1.76 -18.17 15.15
N SER A 41 0.65 -17.49 15.36
CA SER A 41 -0.33 -17.82 16.41
C SER A 41 -1.28 -18.93 15.96
N SER A 42 -0.76 -20.11 15.62
CA SER A 42 -1.55 -21.30 15.25
C SER A 42 -2.45 -21.84 16.39
N ASN A 43 -2.77 -21.01 17.38
CA ASN A 43 -3.79 -21.23 18.38
C ASN A 43 -5.15 -20.76 17.85
N THR A 44 -5.77 -21.62 17.05
CA THR A 44 -7.07 -21.49 16.37
C THR A 44 -8.27 -21.16 17.27
N ALA A 45 -8.08 -20.84 18.54
CA ALA A 45 -9.17 -20.67 19.50
C ALA A 45 -9.65 -19.22 19.71
N GLU A 46 -8.88 -18.20 19.36
CA GLU A 46 -9.22 -16.80 19.71
C GLU A 46 -9.62 -15.89 18.55
N THR A 47 -9.34 -16.23 17.29
CA THR A 47 -9.58 -15.30 16.16
C THR A 47 -10.68 -15.72 15.17
N GLY A 48 -11.32 -16.86 15.34
CA GLY A 48 -12.52 -17.25 14.57
C GLY A 48 -12.34 -17.40 13.04
N GLY A 49 -11.14 -17.22 12.50
CA GLY A 49 -10.83 -17.39 11.09
C GLY A 49 -9.40 -17.90 10.91
N MET A 50 -9.14 -18.76 9.91
CA MET A 50 -7.81 -19.14 9.52
C MET A 50 -7.08 -17.90 8.99
N ALA A 51 -5.91 -17.57 9.57
CA ALA A 51 -5.05 -16.54 9.01
C ALA A 51 -4.65 -16.93 7.58
N ALA A 52 -4.58 -15.95 6.68
CA ALA A 52 -4.05 -16.20 5.34
C ALA A 52 -2.58 -16.63 5.43
N PRO A 53 -2.11 -17.48 4.49
CA PRO A 53 -0.68 -17.79 4.38
C PRO A 53 0.16 -16.52 4.31
N GLN A 54 1.35 -16.52 4.93
CA GLN A 54 2.23 -15.35 5.02
C GLN A 54 2.51 -14.73 3.65
N ASP A 55 2.85 -15.57 2.66
CA ASP A 55 3.15 -15.10 1.29
C ASP A 55 1.96 -14.34 0.66
N ASP A 56 0.73 -14.85 0.86
CA ASP A 56 -0.50 -14.24 0.35
C ASP A 56 -0.84 -12.92 1.11
N ALA A 57 -0.51 -12.86 2.40
CA ALA A 57 -0.66 -11.63 3.19
C ALA A 57 0.36 -10.55 2.74
N GLU A 58 1.61 -10.92 2.46
CA GLU A 58 2.63 -10.03 1.92
C GLU A 58 2.27 -9.53 0.51
N PHE A 59 1.69 -10.40 -0.32
CA PHE A 59 1.09 -9.99 -1.59
C PHE A 59 0.03 -8.91 -1.38
N ALA A 60 -0.92 -9.14 -0.47
CA ALA A 60 -2.03 -8.22 -0.23
C ALA A 60 -1.54 -6.84 0.25
N THR A 61 -0.53 -6.78 1.14
CA THR A 61 0.05 -5.53 1.62
C THR A 61 0.80 -4.78 0.50
N ALA A 62 1.56 -5.49 -0.32
CA ALA A 62 2.26 -4.90 -1.47
C ALA A 62 1.29 -4.38 -2.53
N ALA A 63 0.26 -5.16 -2.86
CA ALA A 63 -0.77 -4.77 -3.82
C ALA A 63 -1.58 -3.54 -3.34
N ALA A 64 -1.92 -3.49 -2.05
CA ALA A 64 -2.60 -2.34 -1.46
C ALA A 64 -1.76 -1.07 -1.54
N THR A 65 -0.47 -1.16 -1.22
CA THR A 65 0.45 -0.01 -1.26
C THR A 65 0.63 0.51 -2.68
N SER A 66 0.87 -0.37 -3.66
CA SER A 66 0.99 0.00 -5.07
C SER A 66 -0.32 0.62 -5.59
N GLY A 67 -1.46 -0.01 -5.32
CA GLY A 67 -2.75 0.50 -5.78
C GLY A 67 -3.12 1.86 -5.18
N MET A 68 -2.78 2.11 -3.90
CA MET A 68 -2.93 3.45 -3.30
C MET A 68 -2.03 4.47 -4.00
N ALA A 69 -0.78 4.13 -4.29
CA ALA A 69 0.16 5.02 -4.96
C ALA A 69 -0.33 5.41 -6.36
N GLU A 70 -0.82 4.44 -7.13
CA GLU A 70 -1.32 4.67 -8.49
C GLU A 70 -2.56 5.59 -8.49
N VAL A 71 -3.45 5.47 -7.51
CA VAL A 71 -4.57 6.40 -7.30
C VAL A 71 -4.08 7.81 -6.96
N GLU A 72 -3.15 7.95 -6.01
CA GLU A 72 -2.66 9.27 -5.59
C GLU A 72 -1.85 9.96 -6.70
N PHE A 73 -1.02 9.22 -7.43
CA PHE A 73 -0.28 9.76 -8.58
C PHE A 73 -1.22 10.12 -9.73
N GLY A 74 -2.27 9.34 -9.94
CA GLY A 74 -3.34 9.66 -10.89
C GLY A 74 -4.04 10.98 -10.56
N LYS A 75 -4.39 11.21 -9.29
CA LYS A 75 -4.97 12.49 -8.83
C LYS A 75 -4.02 13.66 -9.10
N LEU A 76 -2.72 13.52 -8.80
CA LEU A 76 -1.72 14.56 -9.11
C LEU A 76 -1.64 14.84 -10.61
N ALA A 77 -1.73 13.81 -11.46
CA ALA A 77 -1.68 14.00 -12.90
C ALA A 77 -2.93 14.70 -13.44
N LEU A 78 -4.11 14.43 -12.89
CA LEU A 78 -5.34 15.15 -13.23
C LEU A 78 -5.26 16.65 -12.91
N GLU A 79 -4.58 16.98 -11.80
CA GLU A 79 -4.38 18.35 -11.35
C GLU A 79 -3.32 19.07 -12.17
N LYS A 80 -2.15 18.45 -12.38
CA LYS A 80 -0.92 19.11 -12.83
C LYS A 80 -0.66 19.02 -14.33
N SER A 81 -1.08 17.92 -14.98
CA SER A 81 -0.84 17.73 -16.41
C SER A 81 -1.83 18.51 -17.27
N THR A 82 -1.34 19.04 -18.38
CA THR A 82 -2.17 19.61 -19.47
C THR A 82 -2.26 18.67 -20.67
N ASN A 83 -1.54 17.55 -20.65
CA ASN A 83 -1.56 16.55 -21.71
C ASN A 83 -2.82 15.70 -21.63
N ALA A 84 -3.63 15.72 -22.68
CA ALA A 84 -4.92 15.02 -22.70
C ALA A 84 -4.77 13.49 -22.54
N GLN A 85 -3.74 12.88 -23.14
CA GLN A 85 -3.50 11.44 -23.04
C GLN A 85 -3.11 11.04 -21.60
N ILE A 86 -2.30 11.87 -20.92
CA ILE A 86 -1.92 11.65 -19.52
C ILE A 86 -3.16 11.78 -18.62
N LYS A 87 -4.01 12.77 -18.86
CA LYS A 87 -5.25 12.95 -18.07
C LYS A 87 -6.23 11.78 -18.27
N GLU A 88 -6.36 11.27 -19.49
CA GLU A 88 -7.17 10.09 -19.77
C GLU A 88 -6.63 8.86 -19.01
N PHE A 89 -5.34 8.61 -19.10
CA PHE A 89 -4.67 7.55 -18.36
C PHE A 89 -4.84 7.73 -16.84
N ALA A 90 -4.64 8.92 -16.31
CA ALA A 90 -4.79 9.23 -14.89
C ALA A 90 -6.23 8.98 -14.38
N ASN A 91 -7.26 9.29 -15.17
CA ASN A 91 -8.63 8.94 -14.84
C ASN A 91 -8.83 7.42 -14.73
N MET A 92 -8.20 6.63 -15.61
CA MET A 92 -8.25 5.16 -15.50
C MET A 92 -7.57 4.69 -14.22
N MET A 93 -6.40 5.24 -13.86
CA MET A 93 -5.71 4.91 -12.60
C MET A 93 -6.60 5.12 -11.39
N VAL A 94 -7.22 6.29 -11.28
CA VAL A 94 -8.11 6.60 -10.14
C VAL A 94 -9.31 5.66 -10.09
N ASN A 95 -9.92 5.36 -11.24
CA ASN A 95 -11.13 4.54 -11.30
C ASN A 95 -10.85 3.06 -11.09
N ASP A 96 -9.89 2.49 -11.82
CA ASP A 96 -9.71 1.05 -11.86
C ASP A 96 -8.91 0.55 -10.65
N HIS A 97 -7.85 1.27 -10.25
CA HIS A 97 -7.13 0.95 -9.01
C HIS A 97 -7.96 1.28 -7.77
N GLY A 98 -8.81 2.32 -7.82
CA GLY A 98 -9.78 2.58 -6.74
C GLY A 98 -10.74 1.42 -6.50
N LYS A 99 -11.27 0.80 -7.60
CA LYS A 99 -12.13 -0.39 -7.49
C LYS A 99 -11.34 -1.63 -7.01
N ALA A 100 -10.14 -1.83 -7.54
CA ALA A 100 -9.29 -2.96 -7.15
C ALA A 100 -8.91 -2.87 -5.66
N ASN A 101 -8.56 -1.68 -5.17
CA ASN A 101 -8.25 -1.46 -3.75
C ASN A 101 -9.46 -1.78 -2.86
N ALA A 102 -10.66 -1.35 -3.23
CA ALA A 102 -11.88 -1.65 -2.48
C ALA A 102 -12.25 -3.15 -2.52
N GLU A 103 -11.93 -3.87 -3.58
CA GLU A 103 -12.10 -5.33 -3.68
C GLU A 103 -11.08 -6.04 -2.76
N LEU A 104 -9.81 -5.63 -2.83
CA LEU A 104 -8.73 -6.17 -1.99
C LEU A 104 -8.99 -5.93 -0.50
N GLU A 105 -9.49 -4.75 -0.12
CA GLU A 105 -9.84 -4.44 1.27
C GLU A 105 -10.88 -5.42 1.81
N LYS A 106 -11.92 -5.74 1.04
CA LYS A 106 -12.94 -6.73 1.43
C LYS A 106 -12.35 -8.14 1.60
N LEU A 107 -11.47 -8.54 0.69
CA LEU A 107 -10.78 -9.82 0.78
C LEU A 107 -9.89 -9.88 2.02
N ALA A 108 -9.11 -8.83 2.26
CA ALA A 108 -8.23 -8.73 3.42
C ALA A 108 -9.02 -8.80 4.74
N MET A 109 -10.13 -8.08 4.84
CA MET A 109 -11.02 -8.15 6.01
C MET A 109 -11.54 -9.57 6.24
N ALA A 110 -12.03 -10.24 5.18
CA ALA A 110 -12.55 -11.59 5.28
C ALA A 110 -11.49 -12.63 5.70
N LYS A 111 -10.22 -12.36 5.40
CA LYS A 111 -9.09 -13.25 5.67
C LYS A 111 -8.22 -12.80 6.85
N ASN A 112 -8.69 -11.84 7.63
CA ASN A 112 -7.97 -11.28 8.78
C ASN A 112 -6.56 -10.74 8.41
N ILE A 113 -6.39 -10.22 7.19
CA ILE A 113 -5.15 -9.55 6.74
C ILE A 113 -5.23 -8.07 7.12
N THR A 114 -4.18 -7.55 7.75
CA THR A 114 -4.02 -6.11 8.00
C THR A 114 -3.37 -5.48 6.78
N LEU A 115 -4.04 -4.51 6.15
CA LEU A 115 -3.49 -3.73 5.05
C LEU A 115 -2.85 -2.42 5.55
N PRO A 116 -1.86 -1.86 4.84
CA PRO A 116 -1.31 -0.55 5.13
C PRO A 116 -2.39 0.54 4.99
N ALA A 117 -2.41 1.48 5.93
CA ALA A 117 -3.34 2.60 5.91
C ALA A 117 -2.83 3.81 5.11
N THR A 118 -1.55 3.85 4.80
CA THR A 118 -0.87 4.93 4.06
C THR A 118 0.18 4.37 3.13
N LEU A 119 0.69 5.20 2.22
CA LEU A 119 1.83 4.86 1.38
C LEU A 119 3.05 4.47 2.24
N ASP A 120 3.88 3.58 1.73
CA ASP A 120 5.22 3.32 2.25
C ASP A 120 6.18 4.48 1.92
N GLU A 121 7.38 4.47 2.49
CA GLU A 121 8.33 5.57 2.31
C GLU A 121 8.76 5.73 0.84
N LYS A 122 8.96 4.63 0.11
CA LYS A 122 9.32 4.67 -1.32
C LYS A 122 8.26 5.42 -2.15
N HIS A 123 6.99 5.13 -1.93
CA HIS A 123 5.90 5.78 -2.66
C HIS A 123 5.66 7.22 -2.19
N LYS A 124 5.89 7.53 -0.90
CA LYS A 124 5.85 8.92 -0.40
C LYS A 124 6.95 9.78 -1.02
N GLU A 125 8.17 9.26 -1.14
CA GLU A 125 9.27 9.97 -1.82
C GLU A 125 8.93 10.23 -3.29
N LYS A 126 8.43 9.21 -4.01
CA LYS A 126 8.00 9.37 -5.40
C LYS A 126 6.87 10.41 -5.53
N GLN A 127 5.88 10.39 -4.63
CA GLN A 127 4.81 11.38 -4.58
C GLN A 127 5.35 12.79 -4.35
N ALA A 128 6.31 12.96 -3.42
CA ALA A 128 6.94 14.24 -3.15
C ALA A 128 7.70 14.79 -4.36
N ASP A 129 8.39 13.93 -5.11
CA ASP A 129 9.11 14.32 -6.32
C ASP A 129 8.15 14.71 -7.46
N LEU A 130 7.05 13.99 -7.64
CA LEU A 130 5.99 14.36 -8.56
C LEU A 130 5.33 15.68 -8.16
N THR A 131 5.11 15.90 -6.87
CA THR A 131 4.51 17.13 -6.36
C THR A 131 5.35 18.37 -6.66
N LYS A 132 6.68 18.25 -6.60
CA LYS A 132 7.63 19.36 -6.91
C LYS A 132 7.73 19.64 -8.42
N ALA A 133 7.53 18.64 -9.26
CA ALA A 133 7.67 18.75 -10.71
C ALA A 133 6.50 19.55 -11.33
N THR A 134 6.73 20.21 -12.47
CA THR A 134 5.73 21.00 -13.20
C THR A 134 5.87 20.85 -14.71
N GLY A 135 4.79 21.07 -15.46
CA GLY A 135 4.80 21.06 -16.92
C GLY A 135 5.34 19.75 -17.50
N THR A 136 6.21 19.86 -18.50
CA THR A 136 6.78 18.68 -19.18
C THR A 136 7.67 17.82 -18.28
N ASP A 137 8.30 18.39 -17.26
CA ASP A 137 9.09 17.62 -16.29
C ASP A 137 8.16 16.74 -15.42
N PHE A 138 7.01 17.27 -15.00
CA PHE A 138 5.99 16.49 -14.32
C PHE A 138 5.48 15.35 -15.22
N ASP A 139 5.07 15.68 -16.46
CA ASP A 139 4.53 14.69 -17.40
C ASP A 139 5.50 13.53 -17.61
N LYS A 140 6.79 13.84 -17.81
CA LYS A 140 7.83 12.82 -17.99
C LYS A 140 7.98 11.95 -16.75
N LYS A 141 8.16 12.56 -15.57
CA LYS A 141 8.33 11.83 -14.31
C LYS A 141 7.12 10.96 -13.98
N TYR A 142 5.91 11.47 -14.23
CA TYR A 142 4.68 10.71 -14.03
C TYR A 142 4.63 9.48 -14.93
N VAL A 143 4.87 9.65 -16.24
CA VAL A 143 4.84 8.55 -17.19
C VAL A 143 5.90 7.50 -16.86
N ASP A 144 7.13 7.92 -16.53
CA ASP A 144 8.21 7.01 -16.15
C ASP A 144 7.85 6.24 -14.85
N ALA A 145 7.28 6.93 -13.85
CA ALA A 145 6.82 6.30 -12.61
C ALA A 145 5.69 5.29 -12.86
N MET A 146 4.76 5.60 -13.77
CA MET A 146 3.66 4.69 -14.12
C MET A 146 4.15 3.46 -14.87
N VAL A 147 5.13 3.60 -15.77
CA VAL A 147 5.73 2.44 -16.44
C VAL A 147 6.41 1.52 -15.42
N GLU A 148 7.30 2.08 -14.58
CA GLU A 148 8.00 1.33 -13.53
C GLU A 148 7.01 0.62 -12.58
N GLY A 149 6.03 1.36 -12.06
CA GLY A 149 5.05 0.83 -11.12
C GLY A 149 4.22 -0.29 -11.72
N HIS A 150 3.74 -0.12 -12.95
CA HIS A 150 2.92 -1.15 -13.61
C HIS A 150 3.72 -2.41 -13.98
N GLU A 151 5.01 -2.29 -14.33
CA GLU A 151 5.87 -3.46 -14.53
C GLU A 151 5.99 -4.27 -13.24
N MET A 152 6.26 -3.61 -12.11
CA MET A 152 6.38 -4.27 -10.81
C MET A 152 5.04 -4.86 -10.34
N THR A 153 3.94 -4.12 -10.52
CA THR A 153 2.60 -4.58 -10.13
C THR A 153 2.15 -5.76 -10.99
N LEU A 154 2.46 -5.77 -12.28
CA LEU A 154 2.15 -6.90 -13.16
C LEU A 154 2.87 -8.18 -12.72
N ASP A 155 4.16 -8.09 -12.44
CA ASP A 155 4.95 -9.23 -11.96
C ASP A 155 4.38 -9.75 -10.62
N LEU A 156 4.03 -8.85 -9.70
CA LEU A 156 3.41 -9.18 -8.41
C LEU A 156 2.09 -9.95 -8.60
N MET A 157 1.21 -9.43 -9.46
CA MET A 157 -0.09 -10.05 -9.74
C MET A 157 0.05 -11.41 -10.43
N GLN A 158 0.96 -11.54 -11.41
CA GLN A 158 1.19 -12.80 -12.11
C GLN A 158 1.79 -13.86 -11.19
N LYS A 159 2.69 -13.47 -10.30
CA LYS A 159 3.27 -14.39 -9.30
C LYS A 159 2.17 -14.92 -8.37
N GLU A 160 1.36 -14.04 -7.80
CA GLU A 160 0.26 -14.45 -6.91
C GLU A 160 -0.76 -15.33 -7.64
N ALA A 161 -1.19 -14.95 -8.83
CA ALA A 161 -2.13 -15.74 -9.63
C ALA A 161 -1.62 -17.18 -9.89
N LYS A 162 -0.31 -17.35 -10.01
CA LYS A 162 0.34 -18.65 -10.24
C LYS A 162 0.59 -19.42 -8.94
N ASP A 163 1.27 -18.78 -8.00
CA ASP A 163 1.94 -19.44 -6.87
C ASP A 163 1.20 -19.22 -5.54
N GLY A 164 0.25 -18.27 -5.45
CA GLY A 164 -0.56 -17.99 -4.27
C GLY A 164 -1.31 -19.23 -3.76
N LYS A 165 -1.60 -19.27 -2.48
CA LYS A 165 -2.24 -20.42 -1.81
C LYS A 165 -3.72 -20.17 -1.57
N ASP A 166 -4.11 -18.91 -1.33
CA ASP A 166 -5.50 -18.52 -1.14
C ASP A 166 -6.22 -18.35 -2.48
N ALA A 167 -7.32 -19.08 -2.68
CA ALA A 167 -8.03 -19.11 -3.96
C ALA A 167 -8.63 -17.75 -4.38
N ASP A 168 -9.10 -16.95 -3.41
CA ASP A 168 -9.72 -15.66 -3.70
C ASP A 168 -8.67 -14.61 -4.05
N LEU A 169 -7.51 -14.61 -3.35
CA LEU A 169 -6.40 -13.72 -3.67
C LEU A 169 -5.78 -14.08 -5.03
N LYS A 170 -5.65 -15.35 -5.35
CA LYS A 170 -5.25 -15.81 -6.70
C LYS A 170 -6.22 -15.34 -7.78
N ALA A 171 -7.52 -15.44 -7.54
CA ALA A 171 -8.54 -14.99 -8.50
C ALA A 171 -8.51 -13.47 -8.67
N PHE A 172 -8.36 -12.72 -7.58
CA PHE A 172 -8.17 -11.27 -7.59
C PHE A 172 -6.92 -10.89 -8.40
N ALA A 173 -5.80 -11.53 -8.14
CA ALA A 173 -4.54 -11.26 -8.83
C ALA A 173 -4.63 -11.58 -10.33
N GLY A 174 -5.21 -12.72 -10.72
CA GLY A 174 -5.41 -13.09 -12.11
C GLY A 174 -6.32 -12.12 -12.89
N LYS A 175 -7.38 -11.63 -12.26
CA LYS A 175 -8.28 -10.61 -12.84
C LYS A 175 -7.55 -9.27 -12.97
N THR A 176 -6.86 -8.84 -11.91
CA THR A 176 -6.18 -7.54 -11.84
C THR A 176 -4.99 -7.48 -12.78
N SER A 177 -4.23 -8.57 -12.97
CA SER A 177 -3.10 -8.64 -13.91
C SER A 177 -3.50 -8.25 -15.33
N THR A 178 -4.67 -8.68 -15.79
CA THR A 178 -5.18 -8.32 -17.14
C THR A 178 -5.40 -6.81 -17.29
N THR A 179 -5.93 -6.16 -16.26
CA THR A 179 -6.13 -4.71 -16.23
C THR A 179 -4.80 -3.96 -16.20
N VAL A 180 -3.88 -4.39 -15.33
CA VAL A 180 -2.53 -3.80 -15.20
C VAL A 180 -1.73 -3.93 -16.50
N GLU A 181 -1.82 -5.07 -17.19
CA GLU A 181 -1.17 -5.26 -18.50
C GLU A 181 -1.72 -4.30 -19.56
N ALA A 182 -3.04 -4.09 -19.59
CA ALA A 182 -3.65 -3.12 -20.49
C ALA A 182 -3.18 -1.68 -20.19
N HIS A 183 -3.10 -1.30 -18.92
CA HIS A 183 -2.56 -0.02 -18.48
C HIS A 183 -1.09 0.14 -18.87
N LEU A 184 -0.26 -0.87 -18.63
CA LEU A 184 1.16 -0.86 -19.00
C LEU A 184 1.36 -0.64 -20.50
N ASN A 185 0.57 -1.33 -21.32
CA ASN A 185 0.61 -1.18 -22.77
C ASN A 185 0.21 0.24 -23.20
N MET A 186 -0.75 0.86 -22.52
CA MET A 186 -1.17 2.23 -22.82
C MET A 186 -0.12 3.25 -22.40
N ILE A 187 0.41 3.16 -21.17
CA ILE A 187 1.39 4.13 -20.68
C ILE A 187 2.69 4.07 -21.46
N LYS A 188 3.13 2.89 -21.92
CA LYS A 188 4.30 2.76 -22.83
C LYS A 188 4.06 3.46 -24.17
N LYS A 189 2.86 3.39 -24.74
CA LYS A 189 2.52 4.16 -25.96
C LYS A 189 2.58 5.67 -25.71
N ILE A 190 2.10 6.14 -24.55
CA ILE A 190 2.20 7.56 -24.17
C ILE A 190 3.68 7.94 -24.03
N GLN A 191 4.50 7.14 -23.35
CA GLN A 191 5.94 7.36 -23.20
C GLN A 191 6.63 7.51 -24.56
N ASP A 192 6.35 6.60 -25.50
CA ASP A 192 6.95 6.63 -26.82
C ASP A 192 6.50 7.86 -27.64
N SER A 193 5.24 8.28 -27.49
CA SER A 193 4.74 9.50 -28.14
C SER A 193 5.42 10.76 -27.62
N MET A 194 5.89 10.76 -26.37
CA MET A 194 6.61 11.89 -25.77
C MET A 194 8.07 11.97 -26.19
N LYS A 195 8.72 10.83 -26.51
CA LYS A 195 10.10 10.79 -27.02
C LYS A 195 10.23 11.31 -28.45
N ASN A 196 9.14 11.26 -29.22
CA ASN A 196 9.11 11.62 -30.64
C ASN A 196 8.67 13.07 -30.91
N LYS A 197 8.50 13.88 -29.85
CA LYS A 197 8.20 15.33 -29.92
C LYS A 197 9.41 16.17 -29.56
#